data_1b5ad57979049a9e72ec1a99bbd47f58
#
_entry.id   1b5ad57979049a9e72ec1a99bbd47f58
#
_cell.length_a   1.000
_cell.length_b   1.000
_cell.length_c   1.000
_cell.angle_alpha   90.00
_cell.angle_beta   90.00
_cell.angle_gamma   90.00
#
_symmetry.space_group_name_H-M   'P 1'
#
loop_
_entity.id
_entity.type
_entity.pdbx_description
1 polymer ?
#
loop_
_entity_poly.entity_id
_entity_poly.type
_entity_poly.pdbx_seq_one_letter_code
_entity_poly.pdbx_strand_id
1 'polypeptide(L)'
;NFGLEGVIPTSIWCVVLTLPNLIFLHHGAERIGVSVQLAILSVLGTAVALRVDRERRAKLAAEAANRNLAELQASRELYIALALRAQEEERRRLARELHDETIQDLATIKASLGEGADQGARFKGIDDALQRCIDGVRRMCADLRPSLLDDLGLVPALDWLLMELEGRTDAHTLLELAGDPVRLEPEVELVIFRIAQEALHNVERHALAHQVTVRFISEDTGVRLEVVDDGQGFFPLLGREGGLGLAGMRERAHLIGADLTVSSRPGETVIALFLRLNALGAPNSLDLVSEETAHSF
;
A
#
# COMPACT_ATOMS: atom_id res chain seq x y z
N ASN A 1 42.97 -4.09 5.62
CA ASN A 1 43.02 -3.91 7.08
C ASN A 1 44.06 -2.87 7.51
N PHE A 2 43.87 -1.62 7.15
CA PHE A 2 44.75 -0.53 7.56
C PHE A 2 43.92 0.61 8.19
N GLY A 3 43.37 0.33 9.37
CA GLY A 3 42.87 1.36 10.27
C GLY A 3 43.96 1.93 11.15
N LEU A 4 43.64 2.76 12.14
CA LEU A 4 44.59 3.27 13.13
C LEU A 4 45.46 2.16 13.76
N GLU A 5 44.91 0.96 13.93
CA GLU A 5 45.63 -0.23 14.45
C GLU A 5 46.76 -0.70 13.55
N GLY A 6 46.71 -0.44 12.23
CA GLY A 6 47.79 -0.81 11.28
C GLY A 6 48.77 0.33 11.02
N VAL A 7 48.29 1.59 11.00
CA VAL A 7 49.13 2.75 10.63
C VAL A 7 50.06 3.16 11.80
N ILE A 8 49.56 3.14 13.04
CA ILE A 8 50.37 3.48 14.22
C ILE A 8 51.56 2.55 14.37
N PRO A 9 51.42 1.19 14.34
CA PRO A 9 52.56 0.28 14.38
C PRO A 9 53.50 0.48 13.22
N THR A 10 53.03 0.63 11.98
CA THR A 10 53.89 0.82 10.81
C THR A 10 54.66 2.13 10.87
N SER A 11 54.04 3.23 11.33
CA SER A 11 54.72 4.51 11.52
C SER A 11 55.77 4.43 12.60
N ILE A 12 55.52 3.74 13.71
CA ILE A 12 56.50 3.50 14.80
C ILE A 12 57.67 2.69 14.25
N TRP A 13 57.40 1.60 13.50
CA TRP A 13 58.45 0.76 12.89
C TRP A 13 59.29 1.56 11.90
N CYS A 14 58.70 2.41 11.05
CA CYS A 14 59.47 3.28 10.15
C CYS A 14 60.41 4.21 10.92
N VAL A 15 59.95 4.80 12.03
CA VAL A 15 60.76 5.64 12.88
C VAL A 15 61.89 4.84 13.52
N VAL A 16 61.61 3.69 14.10
CA VAL A 16 62.60 2.79 14.76
C VAL A 16 63.67 2.34 13.79
N LEU A 17 63.31 1.96 12.55
CA LEU A 17 64.27 1.51 11.54
C LEU A 17 65.14 2.62 10.97
N THR A 18 64.65 3.86 10.95
CA THR A 18 65.37 5.00 10.41
C THR A 18 66.21 5.73 11.43
N LEU A 19 65.92 5.59 12.74
CA LEU A 19 66.63 6.24 13.84
C LEU A 19 68.15 5.91 13.85
N PRO A 20 68.57 4.63 13.68
CA PRO A 20 70.00 4.30 13.61
C PRO A 20 70.70 4.93 12.41
N ASN A 21 70.04 4.95 11.26
CA ASN A 21 70.58 5.56 10.04
C ASN A 21 70.77 7.09 10.21
N LEU A 22 69.84 7.76 10.89
CA LEU A 22 69.90 9.18 11.21
C LEU A 22 71.04 9.52 12.16
N ILE A 23 71.34 8.60 13.12
CA ILE A 23 72.33 8.83 14.16
C ILE A 23 73.76 8.54 13.66
N PHE A 24 73.93 7.47 12.89
CA PHE A 24 75.26 6.94 12.55
C PHE A 24 75.78 7.30 11.15
N LEU A 25 74.89 7.62 10.18
CA LEU A 25 75.31 7.72 8.79
C LEU A 25 75.27 9.13 8.20
N HIS A 26 74.58 10.09 8.81
CA HIS A 26 74.42 11.45 8.26
C HIS A 26 75.01 12.52 9.16
N HIS A 27 75.63 13.56 8.59
CA HIS A 27 76.24 14.69 9.31
C HIS A 27 75.58 16.01 8.91
N GLY A 28 75.34 16.90 9.86
CA GLY A 28 74.92 18.27 9.65
C GLY A 28 73.54 18.49 9.00
N ALA A 29 73.47 19.25 7.94
CA ALA A 29 72.21 19.66 7.28
C ALA A 29 71.36 18.50 6.72
N GLU A 30 71.99 17.38 6.31
CA GLU A 30 71.27 16.22 5.81
C GLU A 30 70.40 15.53 6.87
N ARG A 31 70.79 15.55 8.15
CA ARG A 31 70.01 15.01 9.25
C ARG A 31 68.69 15.74 9.42
N ILE A 32 68.69 17.05 9.26
CA ILE A 32 67.48 17.88 9.38
C ILE A 32 66.51 17.53 8.24
N GLY A 33 66.98 17.37 7.04
CA GLY A 33 66.16 17.01 5.85
C GLY A 33 65.46 15.67 6.05
N VAL A 34 66.16 14.64 6.49
CA VAL A 34 65.59 13.28 6.72
C VAL A 34 64.57 13.32 7.88
N SER A 35 64.84 14.03 8.94
CA SER A 35 63.92 14.18 10.09
C SER A 35 62.61 14.87 9.71
N VAL A 36 62.68 15.91 8.90
CA VAL A 36 61.52 16.64 8.38
C VAL A 36 60.71 15.75 7.43
N GLN A 37 61.34 15.01 6.55
CA GLN A 37 60.68 14.05 5.67
C GLN A 37 59.88 12.97 6.45
N LEU A 38 60.50 12.40 7.47
CA LEU A 38 59.86 11.39 8.33
C LEU A 38 58.67 11.99 9.11
N ALA A 39 58.81 13.18 9.62
CA ALA A 39 57.72 13.88 10.31
C ALA A 39 56.53 14.13 9.36
N ILE A 40 56.80 14.59 8.14
CA ILE A 40 55.76 14.79 7.11
C ILE A 40 55.05 13.48 6.78
N LEU A 41 55.81 12.41 6.53
CA LEU A 41 55.25 11.08 6.22
C LEU A 41 54.38 10.53 7.38
N SER A 42 54.81 10.72 8.62
CA SER A 42 54.08 10.31 9.81
C SER A 42 52.78 11.06 9.95
N VAL A 43 52.81 12.38 9.77
CA VAL A 43 51.61 13.23 9.82
C VAL A 43 50.64 12.87 8.70
N LEU A 44 51.14 12.70 7.47
CA LEU A 44 50.32 12.33 6.32
C LEU A 44 49.69 10.94 6.51
N GLY A 45 50.49 9.96 6.95
CA GLY A 45 50.00 8.61 7.24
C GLY A 45 48.92 8.59 8.32
N THR A 46 49.11 9.36 9.40
CA THR A 46 48.11 9.50 10.46
C THR A 46 46.83 10.18 9.95
N ALA A 47 46.96 11.26 9.15
CA ALA A 47 45.81 11.96 8.57
C ALA A 47 44.98 11.05 7.62
N VAL A 48 45.68 10.24 6.78
CA VAL A 48 45.03 9.25 5.90
C VAL A 48 44.30 8.19 6.73
N ALA A 49 44.97 7.66 7.78
CA ALA A 49 44.35 6.66 8.64
C ALA A 49 43.09 7.16 9.33
N LEU A 50 43.15 8.39 9.88
CA LEU A 50 41.99 9.04 10.52
C LEU A 50 40.85 9.25 9.53
N ARG A 51 41.16 9.61 8.28
CA ARG A 51 40.15 9.79 7.24
C ARG A 51 39.48 8.45 6.88
N VAL A 52 40.28 7.41 6.65
CA VAL A 52 39.78 6.05 6.35
C VAL A 52 38.90 5.53 7.50
N ASP A 53 39.33 5.74 8.74
CA ASP A 53 38.57 5.30 9.91
C ASP A 53 37.22 6.07 10.05
N ARG A 54 37.22 7.37 9.78
CA ARG A 54 35.98 8.14 9.73
C ARG A 54 35.04 7.67 8.62
N GLU A 55 35.55 7.45 7.43
CA GLU A 55 34.74 6.95 6.30
C GLU A 55 34.14 5.57 6.59
N ARG A 56 34.92 4.66 7.22
CA ARG A 56 34.43 3.36 7.66
C ARG A 56 33.31 3.46 8.70
N ARG A 57 33.53 4.29 9.74
CA ARG A 57 32.50 4.50 10.77
C ARG A 57 31.23 5.10 10.19
N ALA A 58 31.35 6.07 9.28
CA ALA A 58 30.21 6.67 8.61
C ALA A 58 29.45 5.64 7.75
N LYS A 59 30.17 4.77 7.02
CA LYS A 59 29.58 3.70 6.22
C LYS A 59 28.85 2.68 7.10
N LEU A 60 29.47 2.19 8.15
CA LEU A 60 28.85 1.26 9.10
C LEU A 60 27.60 1.86 9.78
N ALA A 61 27.66 3.13 10.15
CA ALA A 61 26.50 3.83 10.72
C ALA A 61 25.36 3.97 9.71
N ALA A 62 25.68 4.29 8.45
CA ALA A 62 24.69 4.36 7.38
C ALA A 62 24.05 2.98 7.08
N GLU A 63 24.84 1.92 7.03
CA GLU A 63 24.34 0.56 6.85
C GLU A 63 23.45 0.11 8.00
N ALA A 64 23.81 0.44 9.25
CA ALA A 64 22.98 0.17 10.42
C ALA A 64 21.65 0.97 10.39
N ALA A 65 21.70 2.25 10.02
CA ALA A 65 20.51 3.06 9.86
C ALA A 65 19.59 2.53 8.77
N ASN A 66 20.13 2.12 7.63
CA ASN A 66 19.34 1.53 6.55
C ASN A 66 18.67 0.20 6.96
N ARG A 67 19.37 -0.66 7.71
CA ARG A 67 18.76 -1.90 8.25
C ARG A 67 17.61 -1.58 9.20
N ASN A 68 17.81 -0.66 10.13
CA ASN A 68 16.75 -0.26 11.07
C ASN A 68 15.54 0.33 10.33
N LEU A 69 15.76 1.12 9.26
CA LEU A 69 14.68 1.64 8.43
C LEU A 69 13.93 0.52 7.71
N ALA A 70 14.62 -0.45 7.14
CA ALA A 70 13.99 -1.60 6.47
C ALA A 70 13.16 -2.45 7.45
N GLU A 71 13.68 -2.71 8.67
CA GLU A 71 12.94 -3.42 9.71
C GLU A 71 11.69 -2.66 10.16
N LEU A 72 11.78 -1.33 10.31
CA LEU A 72 10.63 -0.50 10.66
C LEU A 72 9.59 -0.47 9.54
N GLN A 73 10.01 -0.43 8.28
CA GLN A 73 9.11 -0.50 7.12
C GLN A 73 8.38 -1.84 7.06
N ALA A 74 9.11 -2.95 7.17
CA ALA A 74 8.51 -4.28 7.19
C ALA A 74 7.52 -4.47 8.35
N SER A 75 7.84 -3.96 9.54
CA SER A 75 6.93 -3.99 10.69
C SER A 75 5.67 -3.18 10.42
N ARG A 76 5.80 -1.98 9.84
CA ARG A 76 4.67 -1.11 9.48
C ARG A 76 3.74 -1.79 8.49
N GLU A 77 4.28 -2.39 7.45
CA GLU A 77 3.50 -3.13 6.43
C GLU A 77 2.72 -4.28 7.07
N LEU A 78 3.37 -5.07 7.93
CA LEU A 78 2.70 -6.14 8.65
C LEU A 78 1.56 -5.62 9.54
N TYR A 79 1.77 -4.53 10.29
CA TYR A 79 0.73 -3.95 11.13
C TYR A 79 -0.47 -3.45 10.31
N ILE A 80 -0.22 -2.80 9.16
CA ILE A 80 -1.28 -2.33 8.27
C ILE A 80 -2.07 -3.53 7.70
N ALA A 81 -1.39 -4.57 7.22
CA ALA A 81 -2.03 -5.78 6.71
C ALA A 81 -2.90 -6.47 7.76
N LEU A 82 -2.41 -6.60 9.01
CA LEU A 82 -3.19 -7.15 10.12
C LEU A 82 -4.41 -6.28 10.47
N ALA A 83 -4.25 -4.96 10.49
CA ALA A 83 -5.34 -4.03 10.76
C ALA A 83 -6.43 -4.09 9.69
N LEU A 84 -6.05 -4.18 8.40
CA LEU A 84 -6.99 -4.32 7.29
C LEU A 84 -7.76 -5.64 7.37
N ARG A 85 -7.09 -6.75 7.68
CA ARG A 85 -7.75 -8.04 7.90
C ARG A 85 -8.74 -8.00 9.06
N ALA A 86 -8.32 -7.47 10.20
CA ALA A 86 -9.19 -7.33 11.38
C ALA A 86 -10.41 -6.45 11.08
N GLN A 87 -10.22 -5.36 10.35
CA GLN A 87 -11.30 -4.48 9.90
C GLN A 87 -12.28 -5.21 8.98
N GLU A 88 -11.78 -6.02 8.05
CA GLU A 88 -12.63 -6.78 7.12
C GLU A 88 -13.40 -7.90 7.84
N GLU A 89 -12.77 -8.60 8.78
CA GLU A 89 -13.44 -9.60 9.62
C GLU A 89 -14.56 -8.95 10.45
N GLU A 90 -14.31 -7.79 11.04
CA GLU A 90 -15.32 -7.03 11.80
C GLU A 90 -16.48 -6.57 10.92
N ARG A 91 -16.19 -6.04 9.72
CA ARG A 91 -17.23 -5.69 8.73
C ARG A 91 -18.08 -6.91 8.35
N ARG A 92 -17.43 -8.05 8.12
CA ARG A 92 -18.11 -9.31 7.81
C ARG A 92 -19.00 -9.77 8.96
N ARG A 93 -18.54 -9.63 10.21
CA ARG A 93 -19.32 -9.95 11.39
C ARG A 93 -20.54 -9.07 11.52
N LEU A 94 -20.34 -7.74 11.45
CA LEU A 94 -21.43 -6.76 11.57
C LEU A 94 -22.48 -6.92 10.46
N ALA A 95 -22.04 -7.17 9.21
CA ALA A 95 -22.96 -7.39 8.10
C ALA A 95 -23.86 -8.62 8.36
N ARG A 96 -23.29 -9.72 8.88
CA ARG A 96 -24.08 -10.92 9.21
C ARG A 96 -25.04 -10.67 10.37
N GLU A 97 -24.60 -10.04 11.46
CA GLU A 97 -25.43 -9.71 12.60
C GLU A 97 -26.62 -8.82 12.20
N LEU A 98 -26.36 -7.78 11.37
CA LEU A 98 -27.42 -6.91 10.85
C LEU A 98 -28.37 -7.64 9.91
N HIS A 99 -27.87 -8.54 9.06
CA HIS A 99 -28.70 -9.31 8.13
C HIS A 99 -29.57 -10.31 8.87
N ASP A 100 -28.99 -11.11 9.77
CA ASP A 100 -29.66 -12.24 10.38
C ASP A 100 -30.68 -11.81 11.47
N GLU A 101 -30.31 -10.83 12.30
CA GLU A 101 -31.19 -10.35 13.37
C GLU A 101 -32.14 -9.26 12.89
N THR A 102 -31.60 -8.16 12.36
CA THR A 102 -32.38 -6.96 12.11
C THR A 102 -33.33 -7.10 10.91
N ILE A 103 -32.86 -7.68 9.80
CA ILE A 103 -33.69 -7.85 8.61
C ILE A 103 -34.77 -8.90 8.84
N GLN A 104 -34.43 -10.02 9.54
CA GLN A 104 -35.41 -11.05 9.85
C GLN A 104 -36.50 -10.55 10.81
N ASP A 105 -36.12 -9.79 11.85
CA ASP A 105 -37.07 -9.18 12.77
C ASP A 105 -38.02 -8.20 12.07
N LEU A 106 -37.45 -7.31 11.23
CA LEU A 106 -38.25 -6.36 10.43
C LEU A 106 -39.18 -7.08 9.44
N ALA A 107 -38.72 -8.16 8.80
CA ALA A 107 -39.55 -8.95 7.90
C ALA A 107 -40.68 -9.68 8.65
N THR A 108 -40.42 -10.19 9.86
CA THR A 108 -41.41 -10.83 10.72
C THR A 108 -42.48 -9.83 11.19
N ILE A 109 -42.07 -8.63 11.60
CA ILE A 109 -42.98 -7.56 11.96
C ILE A 109 -43.86 -7.15 10.74
N LYS A 110 -43.23 -7.05 9.54
CA LYS A 110 -43.98 -6.74 8.30
C LYS A 110 -45.00 -7.82 7.98
N ALA A 111 -44.64 -9.11 8.09
CA ALA A 111 -45.57 -10.20 7.84
C ALA A 111 -46.73 -10.22 8.81
N SER A 112 -46.49 -9.97 10.11
CA SER A 112 -47.55 -9.92 11.13
C SER A 112 -48.51 -8.72 10.97
N LEU A 113 -48.06 -7.62 10.39
CA LEU A 113 -48.91 -6.48 10.07
C LEU A 113 -49.78 -6.75 8.83
N GLY A 114 -49.35 -7.56 7.88
CA GLY A 114 -50.05 -7.92 6.67
C GLY A 114 -51.27 -8.83 6.91
N GLU A 115 -51.26 -9.64 7.99
CA GLU A 115 -52.33 -10.56 8.34
C GLU A 115 -53.60 -9.89 8.98
N GLY A 116 -53.47 -8.56 9.36
CA GLY A 116 -54.54 -7.80 9.98
C GLY A 116 -55.28 -6.82 9.02
N ALA A 117 -55.62 -7.24 7.84
CA ALA A 117 -55.95 -6.41 6.66
C ALA A 117 -57.25 -5.61 6.67
N ASP A 118 -57.79 -5.14 7.78
CA ASP A 118 -59.09 -4.40 7.79
C ASP A 118 -58.98 -2.91 8.17
N GLN A 119 -57.80 -2.28 8.20
CA GLN A 119 -57.64 -0.83 8.49
C GLN A 119 -56.74 -0.11 7.48
N GLY A 120 -57.23 0.02 6.27
CA GLY A 120 -56.55 0.27 5.01
C GLY A 120 -55.56 1.45 4.85
N ALA A 121 -55.63 2.56 5.55
CA ALA A 121 -54.70 3.67 5.30
C ALA A 121 -53.58 3.81 6.34
N ARG A 122 -53.83 3.43 7.58
CA ARG A 122 -52.88 3.52 8.68
C ARG A 122 -51.81 2.45 8.60
N PHE A 123 -52.18 1.26 8.15
CA PHE A 123 -51.27 0.11 7.94
C PHE A 123 -50.36 0.31 6.72
N LYS A 124 -50.83 0.95 5.65
CA LYS A 124 -50.00 1.26 4.49
C LYS A 124 -48.82 2.18 4.84
N GLY A 125 -49.06 3.20 5.68
CA GLY A 125 -47.97 4.08 6.15
C GLY A 125 -46.93 3.37 7.00
N ILE A 126 -47.35 2.36 7.79
CA ILE A 126 -46.44 1.54 8.61
C ILE A 126 -45.66 0.56 7.70
N ASP A 127 -46.32 -0.07 6.73
CA ASP A 127 -45.68 -0.99 5.78
C ASP A 127 -44.63 -0.25 4.95
N ASP A 128 -44.94 0.93 4.45
CA ASP A 128 -44.00 1.78 3.72
C ASP A 128 -42.84 2.23 4.61
N ALA A 129 -43.04 2.52 5.88
CA ALA A 129 -41.99 2.88 6.82
C ALA A 129 -41.08 1.69 7.11
N LEU A 130 -41.67 0.51 7.32
CA LEU A 130 -40.95 -0.72 7.59
C LEU A 130 -40.11 -1.17 6.36
N GLN A 131 -40.67 -1.02 5.15
CA GLN A 131 -39.91 -1.27 3.91
C GLN A 131 -38.72 -0.32 3.79
N ARG A 132 -38.89 0.98 4.10
CA ARG A 132 -37.74 1.91 4.12
C ARG A 132 -36.67 1.51 5.15
N CYS A 133 -37.07 1.02 6.31
CA CYS A 133 -36.12 0.50 7.31
C CYS A 133 -35.37 -0.73 6.80
N ILE A 134 -36.07 -1.70 6.22
CA ILE A 134 -35.45 -2.90 5.62
C ILE A 134 -34.45 -2.51 4.54
N ASP A 135 -34.83 -1.58 3.64
CA ASP A 135 -33.96 -1.12 2.57
C ASP A 135 -32.77 -0.31 3.12
N GLY A 136 -32.97 0.42 4.21
CA GLY A 136 -31.89 1.11 4.94
C GLY A 136 -30.86 0.15 5.54
N VAL A 137 -31.33 -0.89 6.23
CA VAL A 137 -30.45 -1.91 6.80
C VAL A 137 -29.73 -2.71 5.71
N ARG A 138 -30.42 -3.05 4.61
CA ARG A 138 -29.79 -3.71 3.46
C ARG A 138 -28.68 -2.87 2.86
N ARG A 139 -28.86 -1.55 2.72
CA ARG A 139 -27.79 -0.64 2.29
C ARG A 139 -26.62 -0.63 3.25
N MET A 140 -26.87 -0.57 4.58
CA MET A 140 -25.79 -0.65 5.57
C MET A 140 -25.02 -1.97 5.50
N CYS A 141 -25.72 -3.09 5.31
CA CYS A 141 -25.07 -4.39 5.11
C CYS A 141 -24.21 -4.42 3.85
N ALA A 142 -24.70 -3.81 2.76
CA ALA A 142 -23.96 -3.73 1.51
C ALA A 142 -22.72 -2.81 1.61
N ASP A 143 -22.78 -1.72 2.38
CA ASP A 143 -21.60 -0.88 2.69
C ASP A 143 -20.57 -1.63 3.55
N LEU A 144 -21.03 -2.48 4.47
CA LEU A 144 -20.16 -3.29 5.34
C LEU A 144 -19.54 -4.47 4.57
N ARG A 145 -20.35 -5.26 3.88
CA ARG A 145 -19.94 -6.33 2.96
C ARG A 145 -21.12 -6.68 2.04
N PRO A 146 -21.01 -6.48 0.73
CA PRO A 146 -22.10 -6.82 -0.14
C PRO A 146 -22.24 -8.34 -0.23
N SER A 147 -23.37 -8.86 0.25
CA SER A 147 -23.82 -10.23 -0.07
C SER A 147 -23.89 -10.42 -1.60
N LEU A 148 -24.12 -9.33 -2.32
CA LEU A 148 -24.12 -9.28 -3.78
C LEU A 148 -22.80 -9.79 -4.39
N LEU A 149 -21.65 -9.48 -3.75
CA LEU A 149 -20.34 -9.97 -4.22
C LEU A 149 -20.21 -11.48 -4.04
N ASP A 150 -20.67 -12.00 -2.90
CA ASP A 150 -20.63 -13.44 -2.60
C ASP A 150 -21.63 -14.23 -3.48
N ASP A 151 -22.81 -13.65 -3.79
CA ASP A 151 -23.89 -14.32 -4.51
C ASP A 151 -23.79 -14.17 -6.05
N LEU A 152 -23.44 -12.96 -6.53
CA LEU A 152 -23.49 -12.61 -7.96
C LEU A 152 -22.11 -12.29 -8.57
N GLY A 153 -21.07 -12.14 -7.75
CA GLY A 153 -19.71 -11.85 -8.19
C GLY A 153 -19.40 -10.37 -8.40
N LEU A 154 -18.19 -10.08 -8.88
CA LEU A 154 -17.62 -8.74 -8.92
C LEU A 154 -18.37 -7.75 -9.82
N VAL A 155 -18.73 -8.16 -11.05
CA VAL A 155 -19.31 -7.24 -12.05
C VAL A 155 -20.65 -6.66 -11.60
N PRO A 156 -21.63 -7.45 -11.13
CA PRO A 156 -22.87 -6.90 -10.56
C PRO A 156 -22.63 -6.04 -9.30
N ALA A 157 -21.60 -6.36 -8.52
CA ALA A 157 -21.26 -5.57 -7.34
C ALA A 157 -20.66 -4.20 -7.71
N LEU A 158 -19.89 -4.10 -8.79
CA LEU A 158 -19.39 -2.82 -9.33
C LEU A 158 -20.52 -1.95 -9.89
N ASP A 159 -21.46 -2.57 -10.63
CA ASP A 159 -22.65 -1.89 -11.16
C ASP A 159 -23.50 -1.32 -10.02
N TRP A 160 -23.70 -2.10 -8.97
CA TRP A 160 -24.40 -1.63 -7.77
C TRP A 160 -23.71 -0.42 -7.11
N LEU A 161 -22.36 -0.40 -6.98
CA LEU A 161 -21.64 0.76 -6.45
C LEU A 161 -21.88 2.03 -7.27
N LEU A 162 -21.93 1.89 -8.60
CA LEU A 162 -22.20 3.00 -9.50
C LEU A 162 -23.63 3.53 -9.36
N MET A 163 -24.61 2.64 -9.27
CA MET A 163 -26.03 3.02 -9.02
C MET A 163 -26.18 3.76 -7.68
N GLU A 164 -25.49 3.32 -6.63
CA GLU A 164 -25.48 4.01 -5.33
C GLU A 164 -24.83 5.40 -5.41
N LEU A 165 -23.74 5.54 -6.15
CA LEU A 165 -23.09 6.84 -6.37
C LEU A 165 -24.02 7.79 -7.12
N GLU A 166 -24.69 7.35 -8.20
CA GLU A 166 -25.63 8.12 -8.99
C GLU A 166 -26.85 8.56 -8.17
N GLY A 167 -27.30 7.71 -7.23
CA GLY A 167 -28.39 8.06 -6.30
C GLY A 167 -28.00 9.09 -5.21
N ARG A 168 -26.71 9.31 -4.98
CA ARG A 168 -26.19 10.24 -3.95
C ARG A 168 -25.56 11.51 -4.52
N THR A 169 -25.27 11.53 -5.81
CA THR A 169 -24.61 12.64 -6.50
C THR A 169 -25.35 12.99 -7.78
N ASP A 170 -25.01 14.13 -8.40
CA ASP A 170 -25.52 14.50 -9.72
C ASP A 170 -24.64 13.95 -10.87
N ALA A 171 -23.72 13.04 -10.58
CA ALA A 171 -22.82 12.46 -11.56
C ALA A 171 -23.50 11.36 -12.38
N HIS A 172 -23.29 11.35 -13.68
CA HIS A 172 -23.64 10.21 -14.54
C HIS A 172 -22.59 9.12 -14.43
N THR A 173 -23.03 7.89 -14.20
CA THR A 173 -22.16 6.75 -14.02
C THR A 173 -22.20 5.81 -15.23
N LEU A 174 -21.07 5.15 -15.53
CA LEU A 174 -20.93 4.20 -16.62
C LEU A 174 -20.05 3.02 -16.19
N LEU A 175 -20.54 1.79 -16.42
CA LEU A 175 -19.75 0.57 -16.31
C LEU A 175 -19.37 0.09 -17.71
N GLU A 176 -18.07 0.05 -17.99
CA GLU A 176 -17.53 -0.50 -19.24
C GLU A 176 -16.86 -1.85 -18.95
N LEU A 177 -17.26 -2.87 -19.69
CA LEU A 177 -16.71 -4.21 -19.61
C LEU A 177 -16.02 -4.56 -20.92
N ALA A 178 -14.81 -5.14 -20.84
CA ALA A 178 -14.10 -5.60 -22.02
C ALA A 178 -13.35 -6.91 -21.73
N GLY A 179 -13.18 -7.74 -22.78
CA GLY A 179 -12.57 -9.06 -22.70
C GLY A 179 -13.55 -10.16 -22.29
N ASP A 180 -13.02 -11.37 -22.15
CA ASP A 180 -13.81 -12.54 -21.76
C ASP A 180 -14.09 -12.53 -20.25
N PRO A 181 -15.27 -13.00 -19.79
CA PRO A 181 -15.57 -13.13 -18.38
C PRO A 181 -14.54 -14.00 -17.66
N VAL A 182 -13.86 -13.44 -16.68
CA VAL A 182 -12.92 -14.17 -15.83
C VAL A 182 -13.50 -14.31 -14.44
N ARG A 183 -13.41 -15.50 -13.87
CA ARG A 183 -13.77 -15.73 -12.47
C ARG A 183 -12.50 -15.66 -11.63
N LEU A 184 -12.49 -14.74 -10.68
CA LEU A 184 -11.39 -14.55 -9.76
C LEU A 184 -11.68 -15.30 -8.45
N GLU A 185 -10.65 -15.48 -7.63
CA GLU A 185 -10.85 -16.01 -6.28
C GLU A 185 -11.63 -14.99 -5.43
N PRO A 186 -12.48 -15.43 -4.50
CA PRO A 186 -13.35 -14.55 -3.69
C PRO A 186 -12.57 -13.46 -2.94
N GLU A 187 -11.37 -13.77 -2.46
CA GLU A 187 -10.49 -12.82 -1.78
C GLU A 187 -9.99 -11.73 -2.73
N VAL A 188 -9.71 -12.09 -3.98
CA VAL A 188 -9.27 -11.15 -5.03
C VAL A 188 -10.43 -10.25 -5.44
N GLU A 189 -11.61 -10.82 -5.68
CA GLU A 189 -12.82 -10.06 -6.01
C GLU A 189 -13.14 -9.05 -4.90
N LEU A 190 -13.03 -9.45 -3.64
CA LEU A 190 -13.24 -8.58 -2.49
C LEU A 190 -12.25 -7.41 -2.46
N VAL A 191 -10.98 -7.66 -2.73
CA VAL A 191 -9.96 -6.59 -2.76
C VAL A 191 -10.23 -5.61 -3.89
N ILE A 192 -10.55 -6.10 -5.09
CA ILE A 192 -10.89 -5.25 -6.24
C ILE A 192 -12.13 -4.41 -5.93
N PHE A 193 -13.17 -5.04 -5.37
CA PHE A 193 -14.39 -4.35 -4.92
C PHE A 193 -14.09 -3.25 -3.90
N ARG A 194 -13.26 -3.52 -2.86
CA ARG A 194 -12.89 -2.53 -1.84
C ARG A 194 -12.10 -1.35 -2.41
N ILE A 195 -11.28 -1.59 -3.42
CA ILE A 195 -10.55 -0.51 -4.11
C ILE A 195 -11.53 0.34 -4.92
N ALA A 196 -12.47 -0.27 -5.66
CA ALA A 196 -13.51 0.45 -6.38
C ALA A 196 -14.39 1.28 -5.42
N GLN A 197 -14.83 0.68 -4.31
CA GLN A 197 -15.63 1.34 -3.28
C GLN A 197 -14.94 2.58 -2.72
N GLU A 198 -13.67 2.47 -2.34
CA GLU A 198 -12.87 3.59 -1.81
C GLU A 198 -12.64 4.68 -2.87
N ALA A 199 -12.39 4.27 -4.13
CA ALA A 199 -12.23 5.20 -5.23
C ALA A 199 -13.52 6.00 -5.48
N LEU A 200 -14.67 5.33 -5.55
CA LEU A 200 -15.99 5.98 -5.73
C LEU A 200 -16.37 6.84 -4.52
N HIS A 201 -16.02 6.43 -3.31
CA HIS A 201 -16.19 7.26 -2.12
C HIS A 201 -15.35 8.56 -2.16
N ASN A 202 -14.14 8.49 -2.70
CA ASN A 202 -13.32 9.68 -2.93
C ASN A 202 -13.94 10.60 -3.98
N VAL A 203 -14.57 10.06 -5.02
CA VAL A 203 -15.34 10.83 -6.00
C VAL A 203 -16.51 11.55 -5.31
N GLU A 204 -17.35 10.84 -4.56
CA GLU A 204 -18.49 11.41 -3.83
C GLU A 204 -18.08 12.58 -2.92
N ARG A 205 -16.95 12.41 -2.20
CA ARG A 205 -16.54 13.42 -1.20
C ARG A 205 -15.75 14.58 -1.77
N HIS A 206 -15.00 14.35 -2.86
CA HIS A 206 -13.93 15.27 -3.20
C HIS A 206 -13.93 15.72 -4.67
N ALA A 207 -14.51 14.95 -5.60
CA ALA A 207 -14.29 15.20 -7.01
C ALA A 207 -15.17 16.33 -7.59
N LEU A 208 -16.41 16.48 -7.14
CA LEU A 208 -17.41 17.32 -7.82
C LEU A 208 -17.53 16.95 -9.30
N ALA A 209 -17.45 15.64 -9.60
CA ALA A 209 -17.49 15.11 -10.95
C ALA A 209 -18.90 15.12 -11.53
N HIS A 210 -19.00 15.26 -12.86
CA HIS A 210 -20.25 15.12 -13.61
C HIS A 210 -20.32 13.75 -14.30
N GLN A 211 -19.18 13.13 -14.55
CA GLN A 211 -19.10 11.82 -15.17
C GLN A 211 -18.11 10.93 -14.42
N VAL A 212 -18.53 9.69 -14.15
CA VAL A 212 -17.71 8.68 -13.50
C VAL A 212 -17.79 7.39 -14.31
N THR A 213 -16.66 6.85 -14.71
CA THR A 213 -16.58 5.60 -15.48
C THR A 213 -15.77 4.57 -14.71
N VAL A 214 -16.36 3.41 -14.49
CA VAL A 214 -15.63 2.21 -14.02
C VAL A 214 -15.42 1.30 -15.21
N ARG A 215 -14.16 0.94 -15.49
CA ARG A 215 -13.79 -0.04 -16.51
C ARG A 215 -13.26 -1.29 -15.85
N PHE A 216 -13.82 -2.42 -16.21
CA PHE A 216 -13.29 -3.71 -15.82
C PHE A 216 -12.93 -4.49 -17.07
N ILE A 217 -11.64 -4.72 -17.27
CA ILE A 217 -11.07 -5.25 -18.50
C ILE A 217 -10.35 -6.55 -18.17
N SER A 218 -10.77 -7.64 -18.83
CA SER A 218 -10.06 -8.90 -18.80
C SER A 218 -9.14 -8.99 -20.01
N GLU A 219 -7.83 -9.11 -19.77
CA GLU A 219 -6.77 -9.22 -20.77
C GLU A 219 -6.13 -10.61 -20.69
N ASP A 220 -5.43 -11.05 -21.74
CA ASP A 220 -4.70 -12.33 -21.73
C ASP A 220 -3.67 -12.45 -20.60
N THR A 221 -3.16 -11.32 -20.12
CA THR A 221 -2.11 -11.24 -19.08
C THR A 221 -2.64 -10.96 -17.70
N GLY A 222 -3.94 -10.65 -17.54
CA GLY A 222 -4.50 -10.29 -16.25
C GLY A 222 -5.83 -9.56 -16.33
N VAL A 223 -6.19 -8.93 -15.22
CA VAL A 223 -7.39 -8.08 -15.12
C VAL A 223 -7.00 -6.67 -14.73
N ARG A 224 -7.73 -5.70 -15.27
CA ARG A 224 -7.58 -4.29 -15.01
C ARG A 224 -8.91 -3.71 -14.52
N LEU A 225 -8.84 -2.98 -13.40
CA LEU A 225 -9.91 -2.10 -12.93
C LEU A 225 -9.44 -0.66 -13.11
N GLU A 226 -10.26 0.19 -13.71
CA GLU A 226 -10.03 1.63 -13.76
C GLU A 226 -11.26 2.36 -13.25
N VAL A 227 -11.06 3.33 -12.37
CA VAL A 227 -12.08 4.30 -11.94
C VAL A 227 -11.62 5.67 -12.41
N VAL A 228 -12.42 6.28 -13.28
CA VAL A 228 -12.13 7.56 -13.93
C VAL A 228 -13.22 8.56 -13.60
N ASP A 229 -12.84 9.74 -13.13
CA ASP A 229 -13.75 10.87 -12.92
C ASP A 229 -13.25 12.14 -13.63
N ASP A 230 -14.18 12.99 -14.02
CA ASP A 230 -13.93 14.29 -14.67
C ASP A 230 -13.88 15.46 -13.67
N GLY A 231 -13.67 15.18 -12.38
CA GLY A 231 -13.75 16.14 -11.31
C GLY A 231 -12.59 17.13 -11.23
N GLN A 232 -12.55 17.88 -10.12
CA GLN A 232 -11.55 18.93 -9.90
C GLN A 232 -10.13 18.42 -9.76
N GLY A 233 -9.93 17.10 -9.56
CA GLY A 233 -8.64 16.49 -9.33
C GLY A 233 -7.98 16.90 -8.01
N PHE A 234 -6.81 16.36 -7.76
CA PHE A 234 -5.96 16.72 -6.63
C PHE A 234 -4.48 16.60 -7.01
N PHE A 235 -3.63 17.33 -6.32
CA PHE A 235 -2.19 17.18 -6.49
C PHE A 235 -1.68 16.14 -5.48
N PRO A 236 -1.18 14.99 -5.95
CA PRO A 236 -0.45 14.07 -5.10
C PRO A 236 0.83 14.77 -4.63
N LEU A 237 0.82 15.36 -3.43
CA LEU A 237 2.02 15.99 -2.87
C LEU A 237 3.08 14.89 -2.67
N LEU A 238 4.21 15.01 -3.38
CA LEU A 238 5.42 14.24 -3.18
C LEU A 238 5.80 14.31 -1.69
N GLY A 239 5.65 13.19 -0.96
CA GLY A 239 6.05 13.08 0.44
C GLY A 239 4.96 13.18 1.50
N ARG A 240 3.70 13.51 1.17
CA ARG A 240 2.54 13.17 1.99
C ARG A 240 1.78 12.08 1.26
N GLU A 241 1.81 10.87 1.79
CA GLU A 241 0.94 9.78 1.37
C GLU A 241 -0.47 10.36 1.29
N GLY A 242 -1.03 10.45 0.07
CA GLY A 242 -2.39 10.93 -0.13
C GLY A 242 -3.28 10.15 0.82
N GLY A 243 -4.07 10.82 1.64
CA GLY A 243 -4.88 10.36 2.77
C GLY A 243 -4.97 8.86 3.07
N LEU A 244 -5.52 8.48 4.20
CA LEU A 244 -5.63 7.07 4.63
C LEU A 244 -6.27 6.15 3.57
N GLY A 245 -7.17 6.69 2.73
CA GLY A 245 -7.85 5.96 1.65
C GLY A 245 -6.89 5.47 0.56
N LEU A 246 -6.03 6.34 0.02
CA LEU A 246 -5.04 5.97 -1.01
C LEU A 246 -3.98 5.00 -0.47
N ALA A 247 -3.53 5.19 0.77
CA ALA A 247 -2.61 4.27 1.42
C ALA A 247 -3.25 2.89 1.60
N GLY A 248 -4.51 2.83 2.05
CA GLY A 248 -5.27 1.60 2.20
C GLY A 248 -5.53 0.87 0.87
N MET A 249 -5.79 1.62 -0.23
CA MET A 249 -5.92 1.01 -1.56
C MET A 249 -4.61 0.38 -2.06
N ARG A 250 -3.46 1.06 -1.87
CA ARG A 250 -2.15 0.51 -2.24
C ARG A 250 -1.81 -0.75 -1.47
N GLU A 251 -2.07 -0.74 -0.17
CA GLU A 251 -1.82 -1.91 0.68
C GLU A 251 -2.69 -3.10 0.27
N ARG A 252 -3.99 -2.87 0.00
CA ARG A 252 -4.88 -3.93 -0.49
C ARG A 252 -4.43 -4.47 -1.84
N ALA A 253 -4.01 -3.61 -2.78
CA ALA A 253 -3.47 -4.04 -4.06
C ALA A 253 -2.23 -4.92 -3.86
N HIS A 254 -1.32 -4.51 -2.98
CA HIS A 254 -0.12 -5.27 -2.66
C HIS A 254 -0.43 -6.67 -2.08
N LEU A 255 -1.47 -6.79 -1.22
CA LEU A 255 -1.88 -8.09 -0.65
C LEU A 255 -2.25 -9.15 -1.68
N ILE A 256 -2.70 -8.75 -2.88
CA ILE A 256 -3.05 -9.66 -3.98
C ILE A 256 -1.99 -9.64 -5.10
N GLY A 257 -0.84 -9.00 -4.91
CA GLY A 257 0.21 -8.88 -5.92
C GLY A 257 -0.18 -8.02 -7.13
N ALA A 258 -1.07 -7.04 -6.93
CA ALA A 258 -1.52 -6.13 -7.98
C ALA A 258 -0.79 -4.78 -7.90
N ASP A 259 -0.61 -4.15 -9.05
CA ASP A 259 -0.06 -2.81 -9.19
C ASP A 259 -1.20 -1.78 -9.14
N LEU A 260 -1.12 -0.77 -8.26
CA LEU A 260 -2.06 0.34 -8.19
C LEU A 260 -1.39 1.64 -8.61
N THR A 261 -1.94 2.30 -9.61
CA THR A 261 -1.50 3.61 -10.08
C THR A 261 -2.59 4.66 -9.88
N VAL A 262 -2.19 5.87 -9.53
CA VAL A 262 -3.10 7.02 -9.34
C VAL A 262 -2.53 8.20 -10.13
N SER A 263 -3.32 8.69 -11.08
CA SER A 263 -3.04 9.90 -11.84
C SER A 263 -4.17 10.88 -11.63
N SER A 264 -3.87 12.11 -11.25
CA SER A 264 -4.89 13.13 -11.03
C SER A 264 -4.44 14.48 -11.53
N ARG A 265 -5.33 15.14 -12.27
CA ARG A 265 -5.22 16.51 -12.76
C ARG A 265 -6.62 17.12 -12.79
N PRO A 266 -6.75 18.44 -12.81
CA PRO A 266 -8.04 19.07 -13.00
C PRO A 266 -8.75 18.57 -14.26
N GLY A 267 -9.97 18.07 -14.13
CA GLY A 267 -10.76 17.48 -15.20
C GLY A 267 -10.52 15.99 -15.45
N GLU A 268 -9.61 15.35 -14.72
CA GLU A 268 -9.43 13.90 -14.84
C GLU A 268 -8.69 13.31 -13.64
N THR A 269 -9.31 12.37 -12.95
CA THR A 269 -8.61 11.48 -12.01
C THR A 269 -8.79 10.04 -12.48
N VAL A 270 -7.69 9.28 -12.49
CA VAL A 270 -7.67 7.88 -12.85
C VAL A 270 -7.02 7.08 -11.72
N ILE A 271 -7.78 6.16 -11.15
CA ILE A 271 -7.27 5.12 -10.24
C ILE A 271 -7.31 3.80 -11.01
N ALA A 272 -6.15 3.22 -11.28
CA ALA A 272 -6.04 1.99 -12.06
C ALA A 272 -5.31 0.91 -11.26
N LEU A 273 -5.95 -0.25 -11.17
CA LEU A 273 -5.41 -1.49 -10.62
C LEU A 273 -5.12 -2.46 -11.76
N PHE A 274 -3.96 -3.08 -11.75
CA PHE A 274 -3.64 -4.17 -12.66
C PHE A 274 -3.16 -5.41 -11.89
N LEU A 275 -3.88 -6.51 -12.04
CA LEU A 275 -3.55 -7.81 -11.48
C LEU A 275 -3.11 -8.76 -12.58
N ARG A 276 -1.89 -9.25 -12.51
CA ARG A 276 -1.39 -10.28 -13.41
C ARG A 276 -1.97 -11.65 -13.02
N LEU A 277 -2.49 -12.37 -14.01
CA LEU A 277 -2.97 -13.73 -13.81
C LEU A 277 -2.00 -14.71 -14.51
N ASN A 278 -1.79 -15.87 -13.90
CA ASN A 278 -1.11 -16.97 -14.55
C ASN A 278 -2.05 -17.67 -15.55
N ALA A 279 -1.52 -18.59 -16.38
CA ALA A 279 -2.28 -19.34 -17.37
C ALA A 279 -3.46 -20.17 -16.79
N LEU A 280 -3.60 -20.26 -15.47
CA LEU A 280 -4.68 -20.94 -14.74
C LEU A 280 -5.69 -19.95 -14.14
N GLY A 281 -5.56 -18.65 -14.41
CA GLY A 281 -6.46 -17.61 -13.86
C GLY A 281 -6.23 -17.29 -12.37
N ALA A 282 -5.15 -17.80 -11.77
CA ALA A 282 -4.78 -17.48 -10.39
C ALA A 282 -3.78 -16.31 -10.33
N PRO A 283 -3.76 -15.50 -9.26
CA PRO A 283 -2.77 -14.44 -9.07
C PRO A 283 -1.35 -15.02 -9.12
N ASN A 284 -0.44 -14.30 -9.76
CA ASN A 284 0.96 -14.72 -9.88
C ASN A 284 1.70 -14.42 -8.57
N SER A 285 1.51 -15.27 -7.56
CA SER A 285 2.08 -15.11 -6.20
C SER A 285 3.56 -15.50 -6.08
N LEU A 286 4.28 -15.71 -7.20
CA LEU A 286 5.63 -16.29 -7.20
C LEU A 286 6.79 -15.30 -7.04
N ASP A 287 6.56 -13.98 -6.98
CA ASP A 287 7.66 -13.01 -6.84
C ASP A 287 7.99 -12.60 -5.38
N LEU A 288 7.27 -13.10 -4.38
CA LEU A 288 7.48 -12.71 -2.98
C LEU A 288 8.43 -13.63 -2.18
N VAL A 289 8.98 -14.71 -2.77
CA VAL A 289 9.80 -15.69 -2.00
C VAL A 289 11.16 -16.00 -2.64
N SER A 290 11.51 -15.47 -3.80
CA SER A 290 12.71 -15.89 -4.53
C SER A 290 13.99 -15.05 -4.32
N GLU A 291 14.00 -14.00 -3.49
CA GLU A 291 15.24 -13.24 -3.21
C GLU A 291 15.99 -13.66 -1.93
N GLU A 292 15.45 -14.56 -1.10
CA GLU A 292 16.09 -14.94 0.18
C GLU A 292 16.99 -16.18 0.14
N THR A 293 17.12 -16.88 -1.00
CA THR A 293 17.94 -18.12 -1.07
C THR A 293 19.16 -18.07 -1.96
N ALA A 294 19.56 -16.91 -2.48
CA ALA A 294 20.74 -16.79 -3.36
C ALA A 294 22.04 -16.30 -2.68
N HIS A 295 22.08 -16.16 -1.36
CA HIS A 295 23.30 -15.77 -0.64
C HIS A 295 23.63 -16.74 0.51
N SER A 296 23.72 -18.04 0.21
CA SER A 296 24.34 -18.98 1.13
C SER A 296 24.96 -20.14 0.34
N PHE A 297 26.10 -19.90 -0.25
CA PHE A 297 27.19 -20.87 -0.51
C PHE A 297 28.52 -20.13 -0.64
#